data_fc52d8dc17512cef35e98a871df58352
#
_entry.id   fc52d8dc17512cef35e98a871df58352
#
_cell.length_a   1.000
_cell.length_b   1.000
_cell.length_c   1.000
_cell.angle_alpha   90.00
_cell.angle_beta   90.00
_cell.angle_gamma   90.00
#
_symmetry.space_group_name_H-M   'P 1'
#
loop_
_entity.id
_entity.type
_entity.pdbx_description
1 polymer ?
#
loop_
_entity_poly.entity_id
_entity_poly.type
_entity_poly.pdbx_seq_one_letter_code
_entity_poly.pdbx_strand_id
1 'polypeptide(L)' 'MNANNRTIAFQVPEELFGRLKDYLARNGLKQKDFILGLIERELNDTGNEE' A
#
# COMPACT_ATOMS: atom_id res chain seq x y z
N MET A 1 -13.12 5.42 17.39
CA MET A 1 -12.65 5.75 17.18
C MET A 1 -11.43 5.66 16.99
N ASN A 2 -10.89 5.71 16.39
CA ASN A 2 -9.79 5.50 16.29
C ASN A 2 -9.04 6.61 15.93
N ALA A 3 -8.73 7.31 16.64
CA ALA A 3 -8.08 8.51 16.43
C ALA A 3 -6.70 8.34 15.92
N ASN A 4 -6.25 7.15 15.89
CA ASN A 4 -4.90 6.90 15.45
C ASN A 4 -4.75 6.70 13.97
N ASN A 5 -5.86 6.63 13.28
CA ASN A 5 -5.80 6.41 11.85
C ASN A 5 -5.71 7.72 11.11
N ARG A 6 -4.91 7.73 10.08
CA ARG A 6 -4.78 8.88 9.22
C ARG A 6 -5.05 8.48 7.80
N THR A 7 -5.48 9.42 7.01
CA THR A 7 -5.80 9.16 5.63
C THR A 7 -4.71 9.72 4.73
N ILE A 8 -4.27 8.93 3.77
CA ILE A 8 -3.30 9.37 2.78
C ILE A 8 -3.95 9.24 1.43
N ALA A 9 -3.85 10.29 0.64
CA ALA A 9 -4.43 10.26 -0.70
C ALA A 9 -3.44 10.83 -1.69
N PHE A 10 -3.32 10.17 -2.84
CA PHE A 10 -2.46 10.66 -3.90
C PHE A 10 -2.90 10.00 -5.18
N GLN A 11 -2.37 10.49 -6.29
CA GLN A 11 -2.77 9.97 -7.58
C GLN A 11 -1.77 8.95 -8.06
N VAL A 12 -2.25 7.97 -8.77
CA VAL A 12 -1.42 6.91 -9.30
C VAL A 12 -1.56 6.93 -10.81
N PRO A 13 -0.44 6.87 -11.55
CA PRO A 13 -0.52 6.83 -13.00
C PRO A 13 -1.41 5.69 -13.46
N GLU A 14 -2.17 5.97 -14.50
CA GLU A 14 -3.14 5.01 -14.97
C GLU A 14 -2.53 3.65 -15.29
N GLU A 15 -1.41 3.67 -15.91
CA GLU A 15 -0.73 2.44 -16.28
C GLU A 15 -0.36 1.62 -15.06
N LEU A 16 0.19 2.29 -14.06
CA LEU A 16 0.59 1.62 -12.85
C LEU A 16 -0.63 1.10 -12.10
N PHE A 17 -1.68 1.87 -12.12
CA PHE A 17 -2.91 1.47 -11.45
C PHE A 17 -3.47 0.18 -12.05
N GLY A 18 -3.43 0.08 -13.38
CA GLY A 18 -3.90 -1.12 -14.05
C GLY A 18 -3.10 -2.35 -13.64
N ARG A 19 -1.78 -2.18 -13.55
CA ARG A 19 -0.93 -3.28 -13.17
C ARG A 19 -1.19 -3.71 -11.73
N LEU A 20 -1.45 -2.73 -10.89
CA LEU A 20 -1.75 -3.02 -9.50
C LEU A 20 -3.04 -3.83 -9.38
N LYS A 21 -4.08 -3.38 -10.08
CA LYS A 21 -5.36 -4.08 -10.01
C LYS A 21 -5.23 -5.52 -10.52
N ASP A 22 -4.47 -5.70 -11.55
CA ASP A 22 -4.27 -7.01 -12.12
C ASP A 22 -3.54 -7.92 -11.13
N TYR A 23 -2.54 -7.38 -10.51
CA TYR A 23 -1.76 -8.14 -9.54
C TYR A 23 -2.63 -8.55 -8.35
N LEU A 24 -3.41 -7.62 -7.86
CA LEU A 24 -4.27 -7.91 -6.71
C LEU A 24 -5.30 -8.99 -7.05
N ALA A 25 -5.85 -8.90 -8.25
CA ALA A 25 -6.84 -9.88 -8.66
C ALA A 25 -6.23 -11.27 -8.76
N ARG A 26 -5.05 -11.34 -9.32
CA ARG A 26 -4.40 -12.63 -9.50
C ARG A 26 -4.04 -13.30 -8.20
N ASN A 27 -3.70 -12.49 -7.20
CA ASN A 27 -3.27 -13.03 -5.94
C ASN A 27 -4.34 -13.00 -4.86
N GLY A 28 -5.53 -12.58 -5.21
CA GLY A 28 -6.61 -12.54 -4.25
C GLY A 28 -6.34 -11.62 -3.08
N LEU A 29 -5.68 -10.50 -3.36
CA LEU A 29 -5.32 -9.58 -2.30
C LEU A 29 -6.24 -8.38 -2.28
N LYS A 30 -6.32 -7.76 -1.12
CA LYS A 30 -7.09 -6.54 -0.99
C LYS A 30 -6.15 -5.36 -1.14
N GLN A 31 -6.60 -4.35 -1.86
CA GLN A 31 -5.77 -3.20 -2.13
C GLN A 31 -5.23 -2.55 -0.85
N LYS A 32 -6.11 -2.34 0.09
CA LYS A 32 -5.72 -1.71 1.33
C LYS A 32 -4.64 -2.49 2.06
N ASP A 33 -4.87 -3.77 2.22
CA ASP A 33 -3.93 -4.62 2.94
C ASP A 33 -2.60 -4.69 2.23
N PHE A 34 -2.65 -4.77 0.92
CA PHE A 34 -1.43 -4.86 0.13
C PHE A 34 -0.59 -3.60 0.30
N ILE A 35 -1.21 -2.45 0.17
CA ILE A 35 -0.49 -1.19 0.26
C ILE A 35 0.05 -0.94 1.65
N LEU A 36 -0.74 -1.21 2.66
CA LEU A 36 -0.28 -1.04 4.02
C LEU A 36 0.91 -1.94 4.31
N GLY A 37 0.86 -3.16 3.79
CA GLY A 37 1.95 -4.09 3.98
C GLY A 37 3.23 -3.60 3.32
N LEU A 38 3.10 -3.00 2.14
CA LEU A 38 4.26 -2.48 1.45
C LEU A 38 4.91 -1.33 2.22
N ILE A 39 4.07 -0.47 2.75
CA ILE A 39 4.58 0.66 3.51
C ILE A 39 5.33 0.18 4.75
N GLU A 40 4.74 -0.73 5.46
CA GLU A 40 5.35 -1.27 6.64
C GLU A 40 6.67 -1.93 6.35
N ARG A 41 6.68 -2.72 5.29
CA ARG A 41 7.86 -3.43 4.92
C ARG A 41 8.98 -2.48 4.53
N GLU A 42 8.63 -1.45 3.78
CA GLU A 42 9.63 -0.50 3.35
C GLU A 42 10.23 0.27 4.53
N LEU A 43 9.41 0.63 5.46
CA LEU A 43 9.87 1.35 6.62
C LEU A 43 10.75 0.49 7.51
N ASN A 44 10.38 -0.76 7.64
CA ASN A 44 11.17 -1.67 8.45
C ASN A 44 12.52 -1.96 7.83
N ASP A 45 12.55 -1.98 6.52
CA ASP A 45 13.78 -2.23 5.86
C ASP A 45 14.76 -1.12 6.00
N THR A 46 14.29 0.10 5.93
CA THR A 46 15.20 1.15 5.95
C THR A 46 15.35 1.67 7.30
N GLY A 47 14.52 1.48 8.00
CA GLY A 47 14.65 1.97 9.07
C GLY A 47 14.90 2.04 10.05
N ASN A 48 14.74 1.81 10.07
CA ASN A 48 14.75 1.82 10.92
C ASN A 48 15.69 2.26 11.56
N GLU A 49 16.28 2.59 11.26
CA GLU A 49 17.12 3.02 11.77
C GLU A 49 16.98 4.09 12.22
N GLU A 50 16.40 4.40 12.41
CA GLU A 50 16.14 5.42 12.87
C GLU A 50 16.27 5.54 13.49
#